data_68fbf8b7313abeea644a0226a66c9063
#
_entry.id   68fbf8b7313abeea644a0226a66c9063
#
_cell.length_a   1.000
_cell.length_b   1.000
_cell.length_c   1.000
_cell.angle_alpha   90.00
_cell.angle_beta   90.00
_cell.angle_gamma   90.00
#
_symmetry.space_group_name_H-M   'P 1'
#
loop_
_entity.id
_entity.type
_entity.pdbx_description
1 polymer ?
#
loop_
_entity_poly.entity_id
_entity_poly.type
_entity_poly.pdbx_seq_one_letter_code
_entity_poly.pdbx_strand_id
1 'polypeptide(L)'
;MHYYLGIDCGGTFIKAAIFDQNGTLQSIARRNIPIISEKPGYAERDMDELWNLCAQVIQKTIRQSSILPQQIKAIGISAQGKGAFFLDKDNKPLGRAILSSDQRACEIVQCWQKENILQKFYPITLQ
;
A
#
# COMPACT_ATOMS: atom_id res chain seq x y z
N MET A 1 -15.76 -25.94 1.47
CA MET A 1 -14.38 -25.60 1.14
C MET A 1 -14.14 -24.17 1.63
N HIS A 2 -12.96 -23.87 2.23
CA HIS A 2 -12.63 -22.55 2.76
C HIS A 2 -11.61 -21.87 1.86
N TYR A 3 -11.77 -20.55 1.69
CA TYR A 3 -10.90 -19.73 0.86
C TYR A 3 -10.34 -18.56 1.66
N TYR A 4 -9.22 -18.03 1.20
CA TYR A 4 -8.49 -16.93 1.81
C TYR A 4 -8.16 -15.90 0.75
N LEU A 5 -8.35 -14.62 1.08
CA LEU A 5 -8.04 -13.50 0.19
C LEU A 5 -6.74 -12.85 0.65
N GLY A 6 -5.74 -12.83 -0.21
CA GLY A 6 -4.52 -12.05 -0.03
C GLY A 6 -4.61 -10.74 -0.80
N ILE A 7 -4.21 -9.62 -0.18
CA ILE A 7 -4.12 -8.30 -0.80
C ILE A 7 -2.69 -7.82 -0.68
N ASP A 8 -2.08 -7.43 -1.79
CA ASP A 8 -0.77 -6.78 -1.85
C ASP A 8 -0.94 -5.37 -2.40
N CYS A 9 -0.83 -4.38 -1.51
CA CYS A 9 -0.87 -2.96 -1.84
C CYS A 9 0.56 -2.44 -2.02
N GLY A 10 1.16 -2.75 -3.17
CA GLY A 10 2.54 -2.40 -3.47
C GLY A 10 2.75 -0.95 -3.90
N GLY A 11 3.99 -0.63 -4.27
CA GLY A 11 4.35 0.70 -4.78
C GLY A 11 3.84 1.00 -6.18
N THR A 12 3.64 -0.01 -7.00
CA THR A 12 3.25 0.14 -8.43
C THR A 12 1.90 -0.49 -8.74
N PHE A 13 1.57 -1.60 -8.08
CA PHE A 13 0.36 -2.37 -8.32
C PHE A 13 -0.35 -2.69 -7.01
N ILE A 14 -1.68 -2.73 -7.08
CA ILE A 14 -2.51 -3.48 -6.15
C ILE A 14 -2.78 -4.84 -6.79
N LYS A 15 -2.65 -5.90 -5.99
CA LYS A 15 -3.00 -7.25 -6.37
C LYS A 15 -3.94 -7.83 -5.32
N ALA A 16 -4.88 -8.65 -5.76
CA ALA A 16 -5.67 -9.48 -4.88
C ALA A 16 -5.71 -10.89 -5.44
N ALA A 17 -5.59 -11.89 -4.57
CA ALA A 17 -5.57 -13.28 -4.95
C ALA A 17 -6.39 -14.11 -3.97
N ILE A 18 -7.12 -15.10 -4.49
CA ILE A 18 -7.88 -16.05 -3.67
C ILE A 18 -7.17 -17.39 -3.73
N PHE A 19 -6.97 -17.98 -2.56
CA PHE A 19 -6.38 -19.30 -2.37
C PHE A 19 -7.38 -20.21 -1.67
N ASP A 20 -7.32 -21.50 -1.98
CA ASP A 20 -8.02 -22.51 -1.19
C ASP A 20 -7.25 -22.86 0.10
N GLN A 21 -7.80 -23.75 0.90
CA GLN A 21 -7.21 -24.20 2.16
C GLN A 21 -5.88 -24.95 2.02
N ASN A 22 -5.53 -25.38 0.80
CA ASN A 22 -4.26 -26.07 0.50
C ASN A 22 -3.21 -25.08 -0.07
N GLY A 23 -3.55 -23.78 -0.18
CA GLY A 23 -2.68 -22.78 -0.75
C GLY A 23 -2.71 -22.71 -2.28
N THR A 24 -3.64 -23.41 -2.94
CA THR A 24 -3.76 -23.40 -4.39
C THR A 24 -4.43 -22.10 -4.84
N LEU A 25 -3.80 -21.39 -5.78
CA LEU A 25 -4.34 -20.17 -6.36
C LEU A 25 -5.60 -20.46 -7.17
N GLN A 26 -6.69 -19.78 -6.84
CA GLN A 26 -7.98 -19.90 -7.52
C GLN A 26 -8.23 -18.74 -8.49
N SER A 27 -7.85 -17.54 -8.11
CA SER A 27 -8.02 -16.33 -8.93
C SER A 27 -7.04 -15.26 -8.50
N ILE A 28 -6.64 -14.40 -9.44
CA ILE A 28 -5.80 -13.24 -9.18
C ILE A 28 -6.20 -12.10 -10.11
N ALA A 29 -6.25 -10.88 -9.58
CA ALA A 29 -6.34 -9.67 -10.36
C ALA A 29 -5.34 -8.63 -9.87
N ARG A 30 -4.99 -7.68 -10.76
CA ARG A 30 -4.11 -6.57 -10.44
C ARG A 30 -4.54 -5.30 -11.15
N ARG A 31 -4.15 -4.15 -10.58
CA ARG A 31 -4.24 -2.83 -11.19
C ARG A 31 -3.00 -2.02 -10.89
N ASN A 32 -2.62 -1.20 -11.86
CA ASN A 32 -1.59 -0.18 -11.66
C ASN A 32 -2.13 0.93 -10.75
N ILE A 33 -1.26 1.48 -9.91
CA ILE A 33 -1.59 2.60 -9.04
C ILE A 33 -0.85 3.83 -9.56
N PRO A 34 -1.55 4.93 -9.90
CA PRO A 34 -0.89 6.14 -10.36
C PRO A 34 -0.05 6.78 -9.26
N ILE A 35 1.07 7.37 -9.67
CA ILE A 35 1.89 8.25 -8.85
C ILE A 35 1.65 9.67 -9.35
N ILE A 36 1.39 10.59 -8.44
CA ILE A 36 1.22 12.02 -8.73
C ILE A 36 2.55 12.71 -8.44
N SER A 37 3.09 13.41 -9.43
CA SER A 37 4.35 14.16 -9.34
C SER A 37 4.16 15.54 -9.93
N GLU A 38 3.58 16.46 -9.16
CA GLU A 38 3.31 17.83 -9.62
C GLU A 38 4.56 18.72 -9.62
N LYS A 39 5.58 18.33 -8.86
CA LYS A 39 6.86 19.04 -8.76
C LYS A 39 8.02 18.04 -8.84
N PRO A 40 9.19 18.45 -9.33
CA PRO A 40 10.37 17.61 -9.32
C PRO A 40 10.66 17.06 -7.91
N GLY A 41 10.91 15.76 -7.81
CA GLY A 41 11.19 15.08 -6.55
C GLY A 41 9.95 14.74 -5.71
N TYR A 42 8.75 15.19 -6.07
CA TYR A 42 7.52 14.82 -5.38
C TYR A 42 6.99 13.49 -5.91
N ALA A 43 6.61 12.61 -5.02
CA ALA A 43 5.95 11.35 -5.33
C ALA A 43 4.80 11.15 -4.35
N GLU A 44 3.59 11.37 -4.82
CA GLU A 44 2.37 11.37 -4.01
C GLU A 44 1.34 10.40 -4.56
N ARG A 45 0.31 10.13 -3.74
CA ARG A 45 -0.82 9.29 -4.12
C ARG A 45 -2.10 9.79 -3.50
N ASP A 46 -3.17 9.80 -4.29
CA ASP A 46 -4.52 10.02 -3.79
C ASP A 46 -4.97 8.80 -2.99
N MET A 47 -5.39 9.00 -1.74
CA MET A 47 -5.73 7.91 -0.83
C MET A 47 -7.14 7.36 -1.09
N ASP A 48 -8.07 8.20 -1.56
CA ASP A 48 -9.41 7.77 -1.93
C ASP A 48 -9.38 6.97 -3.24
N GLU A 49 -8.57 7.41 -4.21
CA GLU A 49 -8.33 6.65 -5.43
C GLU A 49 -7.69 5.29 -5.11
N LEU A 50 -6.69 5.26 -4.22
CA LEU A 50 -6.05 4.01 -3.77
C LEU A 50 -7.06 3.02 -3.20
N TRP A 51 -7.96 3.51 -2.33
CA TRP A 51 -9.04 2.70 -1.75
C TRP A 51 -9.99 2.15 -2.82
N ASN A 52 -10.42 3.01 -3.74
CA ASN A 52 -11.31 2.62 -4.83
C ASN A 52 -10.68 1.57 -5.75
N LEU A 53 -9.40 1.73 -6.10
CA LEU A 53 -8.66 0.73 -6.88
C LEU A 53 -8.54 -0.60 -6.14
N CYS A 54 -8.27 -0.57 -4.84
CA CYS A 54 -8.22 -1.77 -4.02
C CYS A 54 -9.55 -2.51 -4.04
N ALA A 55 -10.66 -1.81 -3.80
CA ALA A 55 -12.00 -2.39 -3.85
C ALA A 55 -12.32 -3.00 -5.22
N GLN A 56 -11.97 -2.33 -6.31
CA GLN A 56 -12.18 -2.83 -7.67
C GLN A 56 -11.37 -4.11 -7.95
N VAL A 57 -10.11 -4.17 -7.48
CA VAL A 57 -9.27 -5.36 -7.66
C VAL A 57 -9.84 -6.55 -6.89
N ILE A 58 -10.26 -6.35 -5.65
CA ILE A 58 -10.93 -7.38 -4.83
C ILE A 58 -12.19 -7.90 -5.54
N GLN A 59 -13.08 -6.99 -5.96
CA GLN A 59 -14.31 -7.36 -6.68
C GLN A 59 -14.01 -8.15 -7.95
N LYS A 60 -13.01 -7.71 -8.73
CA LYS A 60 -12.60 -8.40 -9.95
C LYS A 60 -12.11 -9.81 -9.64
N THR A 61 -11.26 -9.97 -8.62
CA THR A 61 -10.73 -11.27 -8.20
C THR A 61 -11.85 -12.23 -7.80
N ILE A 62 -12.82 -11.76 -7.02
CA ILE A 62 -13.97 -12.56 -6.60
C ILE A 62 -14.83 -12.96 -7.81
N ARG A 63 -15.15 -12.03 -8.70
CA ARG A 63 -15.96 -12.33 -9.89
C ARG A 63 -15.31 -13.34 -10.83
N GLN A 64 -14.00 -13.33 -10.94
CA GLN A 64 -13.25 -14.27 -11.80
C GLN A 64 -13.12 -15.68 -11.19
N SER A 65 -13.26 -15.80 -9.86
CA SER A 65 -13.08 -17.07 -9.16
C SER A 65 -14.30 -17.98 -9.13
N SER A 66 -15.49 -17.47 -9.42
CA SER A 66 -16.77 -18.14 -9.19
C SER A 66 -17.01 -18.56 -7.73
N ILE A 67 -16.23 -18.04 -6.79
CA ILE A 67 -16.30 -18.30 -5.34
C ILE A 67 -17.23 -17.26 -4.71
N LEU A 68 -18.16 -17.72 -3.87
CA LEU A 68 -19.03 -16.82 -3.15
C LEU A 68 -18.27 -16.09 -2.03
N PRO A 69 -18.48 -14.78 -1.84
CA PRO A 69 -17.78 -14.01 -0.80
C PRO A 69 -17.87 -14.62 0.60
N GLN A 70 -18.99 -15.29 0.93
CA GLN A 70 -19.23 -15.96 2.22
C GLN A 70 -18.31 -17.15 2.46
N GLN A 71 -17.69 -17.68 1.43
CA GLN A 71 -16.74 -18.79 1.51
C GLN A 71 -15.32 -18.29 1.85
N ILE A 72 -15.06 -16.98 1.76
CA ILE A 72 -13.79 -16.36 2.13
C ILE A 72 -13.79 -16.20 3.66
N LYS A 73 -12.86 -16.88 4.34
CA LYS A 73 -12.81 -16.98 5.80
C LYS A 73 -11.87 -15.96 6.45
N ALA A 74 -10.86 -15.50 5.73
CA ALA A 74 -9.96 -14.48 6.22
C ALA A 74 -9.35 -13.67 5.07
N ILE A 75 -8.89 -12.48 5.43
CA ILE A 75 -8.16 -11.57 4.54
C ILE A 75 -6.78 -11.32 5.15
N GLY A 76 -5.75 -11.53 4.35
CA GLY A 76 -4.37 -11.13 4.68
C GLY A 76 -3.97 -9.92 3.84
N ILE A 77 -3.29 -8.95 4.45
CA ILE A 77 -2.87 -7.72 3.78
C ILE A 77 -1.37 -7.57 3.92
N SER A 78 -0.71 -7.31 2.79
CA SER A 78 0.65 -6.79 2.71
C SER A 78 0.60 -5.42 2.05
N ALA A 79 1.40 -4.48 2.53
CA ALA A 79 1.46 -3.14 1.96
C ALA A 79 2.89 -2.62 1.95
N GLN A 80 3.16 -1.66 1.05
CA GLN A 80 4.44 -0.96 1.02
C GLN A 80 4.69 -0.23 2.35
N GLY A 81 5.92 -0.25 2.82
CA GLY A 81 6.37 0.53 3.97
C GLY A 81 6.93 1.90 3.58
N LYS A 82 7.37 2.65 4.60
CA LYS A 82 8.16 3.91 4.46
C LYS A 82 7.45 5.07 3.76
N GLY A 83 6.13 5.01 3.58
CA GLY A 83 5.31 6.13 3.13
C GLY A 83 4.65 6.84 4.32
N ALA A 84 4.21 8.08 4.13
CA ALA A 84 3.45 8.83 5.11
C ALA A 84 2.00 9.01 4.64
N PHE A 85 1.08 8.40 5.38
CA PHE A 85 -0.37 8.39 5.12
C PHE A 85 -1.06 9.02 6.33
N PHE A 86 -1.44 10.29 6.21
CA PHE A 86 -2.01 11.04 7.33
C PHE A 86 -3.53 11.01 7.29
N LEU A 87 -4.14 10.73 8.44
CA LEU A 87 -5.58 10.75 8.63
C LEU A 87 -5.94 11.79 9.70
N ASP A 88 -7.12 12.34 9.59
CA ASP A 88 -7.71 13.18 10.65
C ASP A 88 -8.30 12.32 11.78
N LYS A 89 -8.88 12.98 12.78
CA LYS A 89 -9.55 12.32 13.91
C LYS A 89 -10.75 11.45 13.53
N ASP A 90 -11.31 11.67 12.35
CA ASP A 90 -12.46 10.94 11.82
C ASP A 90 -12.02 9.86 10.79
N ASN A 91 -10.71 9.53 10.76
CA ASN A 91 -10.07 8.59 9.85
C ASN A 91 -10.21 8.97 8.36
N LYS A 92 -10.32 10.26 8.06
CA LYS A 92 -10.32 10.75 6.68
C LYS A 92 -8.93 11.20 6.25
N PRO A 93 -8.57 11.04 4.98
CA PRO A 93 -7.30 11.55 4.47
C PRO A 93 -7.12 13.06 4.71
N LEU A 94 -6.00 13.46 5.29
CA LEU A 94 -5.62 14.88 5.42
C LEU A 94 -5.05 15.47 4.12
N GLY A 95 -4.91 14.66 3.11
CA GLY A 95 -4.35 15.02 1.82
C GLY A 95 -3.79 13.80 1.13
N ARG A 96 -2.91 14.04 0.15
CA ARG A 96 -2.23 12.95 -0.55
C ARG A 96 -1.21 12.26 0.35
N ALA A 97 -1.08 10.95 0.21
CA ALA A 97 0.01 10.21 0.83
C ALA A 97 1.33 10.56 0.17
N ILE A 98 2.39 10.68 0.97
CA ILE A 98 3.77 10.87 0.52
C ILE A 98 4.42 9.50 0.41
N LEU A 99 4.91 9.15 -0.78
CA LEU A 99 5.47 7.83 -1.03
C LEU A 99 6.93 7.73 -0.57
N SER A 100 7.42 6.51 -0.39
CA SER A 100 8.81 6.25 -0.01
C SER A 100 9.85 6.72 -1.05
N SER A 101 9.43 6.93 -2.29
CA SER A 101 10.27 7.48 -3.37
C SER A 101 10.28 9.01 -3.45
N ASP A 102 9.52 9.68 -2.59
CA ASP A 102 9.50 11.15 -2.51
C ASP A 102 10.84 11.69 -2.01
N GLN A 103 11.32 12.76 -2.64
CA GLN A 103 12.63 13.35 -2.38
C GLN A 103 12.55 14.75 -1.75
N ARG A 104 11.34 15.23 -1.39
CA ARG A 104 11.20 16.59 -0.84
C ARG A 104 11.98 16.86 0.45
N ALA A 105 12.29 15.80 1.21
CA ALA A 105 13.06 15.89 2.46
C ALA A 105 14.57 15.74 2.26
N CYS A 106 15.09 15.64 1.03
CA CYS A 106 16.52 15.40 0.78
C CYS A 106 17.44 16.42 1.46
N GLU A 107 17.09 17.71 1.41
CA GLU A 107 17.93 18.77 2.05
C GLU A 107 17.94 18.62 3.57
N ILE A 108 16.81 18.29 4.18
CA ILE A 108 16.69 18.03 5.62
C ILE A 108 17.55 16.83 6.01
N VAL A 109 17.48 15.75 5.24
CA VAL A 109 18.28 14.53 5.48
C VAL A 109 19.78 14.83 5.36
N GLN A 110 20.19 15.61 4.35
CA GLN A 110 21.58 16.03 4.20
C GLN A 110 22.07 16.87 5.39
N CYS A 111 21.23 17.77 5.90
CA CYS A 111 21.54 18.54 7.11
C CYS A 111 21.73 17.61 8.32
N TRP A 112 20.81 16.69 8.55
CA TRP A 112 20.88 15.72 9.62
C TRP A 112 22.10 14.80 9.53
N GLN A 113 22.55 14.45 8.33
CA GLN A 113 23.78 13.70 8.12
C GLN A 113 25.02 14.49 8.57
N LYS A 114 25.11 15.78 8.18
CA LYS A 114 26.21 16.67 8.58
C LYS A 114 26.26 16.88 10.10
N GLU A 115 25.13 16.94 10.76
CA GLU A 115 25.00 17.13 12.20
C GLU A 115 25.06 15.82 13.01
N ASN A 116 25.28 14.67 12.35
CA ASN A 116 25.28 13.34 12.96
C ASN A 116 23.99 12.99 13.72
N ILE A 117 22.86 13.62 13.37
CA ILE A 117 21.57 13.38 14.02
C ILE A 117 21.09 11.96 13.72
N LEU A 118 21.32 11.44 12.51
CA LEU A 118 20.89 10.10 12.11
C LEU A 118 21.48 9.01 13.00
N GLN A 119 22.70 9.18 13.50
CA GLN A 119 23.34 8.21 14.40
C GLN A 119 22.59 8.06 15.75
N LYS A 120 21.86 9.10 16.17
CA LYS A 120 21.05 9.07 17.39
C LYS A 120 19.76 8.28 17.21
N PHE A 121 19.22 8.25 15.99
CA PHE A 121 17.95 7.56 15.70
C PHE A 121 18.17 6.11 15.23
N TYR A 122 19.26 5.84 14.54
CA TYR A 122 19.52 4.51 13.99
C TYR A 122 19.40 3.36 15.02
N PRO A 123 19.92 3.47 16.27
CA PRO A 123 19.76 2.40 17.26
C PRO A 123 18.32 2.14 17.67
N ILE A 124 17.42 3.12 17.46
CA ILE A 124 15.99 3.04 17.84
C ILE A 124 15.17 2.53 16.66
N THR A 125 15.44 3.03 15.46
CA THR A 125 14.61 2.78 14.27
C THR A 125 15.15 1.63 13.41
N LEU A 126 16.45 1.32 13.51
CA LEU A 126 17.18 0.38 12.65
C LEU A 126 17.08 0.72 11.15
N GLN A 127 16.84 1.98 10.83
CA GLN A 127 16.70 2.49 9.45
C GLN A 127 17.51 3.78 9.27
#